data_9b4a51e849148ba6d03493b06b5f2385
#
_entry.id   9b4a51e849148ba6d03493b06b5f2385
#
_cell.length_a   1.000
_cell.length_b   1.000
_cell.length_c   1.000
_cell.angle_alpha   90.00
_cell.angle_beta   90.00
_cell.angle_gamma   90.00
#
_symmetry.space_group_name_H-M   'P 1'
#
loop_
_entity.id
_entity.type
_entity.pdbx_description
1 polymer ?
#
loop_
_entity_poly.entity_id
_entity_poly.type
_entity_poly.pdbx_seq_one_letter_code
_entity_poly.pdbx_strand_id
1 'polypeptide(L)'
;MSDANPATPATPGNTPATPDQSQPLFMDPYPVEQGRTRAAGLFWKTFGVDPDGVFRAPGRVNVIGEHTDYNGGVALPMALPHATYAAMRPRPDRRLRLISAQFAPGSEALELDLDEFSRGLTDAIPEDGSRLVRGPAAYVGGTILSLEDVLEQPGAATGFDIAVDSCVPLGSGLSSSAALECAVAVGVDALCGFGLADSIPGRHQLVDAGRRAENFYVGAPTGGLDQAAALLSHPDKVFLLDCRTFETIDFPFDLASAGMELLVIDTRARHDLADGQYAARRQTCEIAAAAMGVEFLGELVGVLQPADFDRPLENPDIATILPRLSKRLGEGEAAAEVFRRARHVLTEIVRTRNFAYELMRPTVDWRKLGQMMNESHESLRVDYEVSCPELDLAVQAALDAGALGARMTGGGFGGCAIALVHLDDVDRVARDVTAAFSQAGWESPAFLVGEPSAAAGQV
;
A
#
# COMPACT_ATOMS: atom_id res chain seq x y z
N MET A 1 -60.33 17.95 42.48
CA MET A 1 -60.15 18.71 41.23
C MET A 1 -58.72 18.57 40.84
N SER A 2 -58.47 17.71 39.94
CA SER A 2 -57.13 17.35 39.45
C SER A 2 -56.95 17.92 38.04
N ASP A 3 -56.06 18.87 37.91
CA ASP A 3 -55.68 19.44 36.61
C ASP A 3 -54.61 18.57 35.97
N ALA A 4 -55.02 17.90 34.90
CA ALA A 4 -54.12 17.17 34.05
C ALA A 4 -53.51 18.14 33.02
N ASN A 5 -52.18 18.24 33.03
CA ASN A 5 -51.39 19.01 32.06
C ASN A 5 -51.22 18.15 30.78
N PRO A 6 -51.54 18.65 29.56
CA PRO A 6 -51.36 17.85 28.33
C PRO A 6 -49.89 17.77 27.91
N ALA A 7 -49.42 16.55 27.65
CA ALA A 7 -48.10 16.25 27.15
C ALA A 7 -47.89 16.86 25.76
N THR A 8 -46.79 17.60 25.60
CA THR A 8 -46.26 18.11 24.32
C THR A 8 -45.81 16.94 23.45
N PRO A 9 -46.17 16.87 22.16
CA PRO A 9 -45.68 15.80 21.29
C PRO A 9 -44.18 15.96 21.02
N ALA A 10 -43.42 14.87 21.20
CA ALA A 10 -42.02 14.80 20.87
C ALA A 10 -41.79 15.02 19.35
N THR A 11 -40.90 15.94 19.03
CA THR A 11 -40.41 16.19 17.66
C THR A 11 -39.75 14.92 17.16
N PRO A 12 -40.01 14.45 15.91
CA PRO A 12 -39.33 13.30 15.38
C PRO A 12 -37.83 13.62 15.23
N GLY A 13 -36.99 12.83 15.87
CA GLY A 13 -35.54 12.92 15.76
C GLY A 13 -35.13 12.75 14.31
N ASN A 14 -34.30 13.67 13.82
CA ASN A 14 -33.67 13.61 12.51
C ASN A 14 -32.69 12.42 12.53
N THR A 15 -33.15 11.24 12.14
CA THR A 15 -32.25 10.12 11.82
C THR A 15 -31.46 10.56 10.59
N PRO A 16 -30.12 10.54 10.60
CA PRO A 16 -29.36 10.83 9.39
C PRO A 16 -29.83 9.87 8.28
N ALA A 17 -30.18 10.44 7.15
CA ALA A 17 -30.57 9.67 5.97
C ALA A 17 -29.42 8.71 5.64
N THR A 18 -29.74 7.43 5.49
CA THR A 18 -28.81 6.45 4.94
C THR A 18 -28.34 6.98 3.58
N PRO A 19 -27.01 7.05 3.31
CA PRO A 19 -26.53 7.50 2.00
C PRO A 19 -27.23 6.70 0.89
N ASP A 20 -27.63 7.40 -0.16
CA ASP A 20 -28.20 6.77 -1.36
C ASP A 20 -27.14 5.84 -1.98
N GLN A 21 -27.27 4.55 -1.75
CA GLN A 21 -26.35 3.52 -2.22
C GLN A 21 -26.33 3.38 -3.76
N SER A 22 -27.16 4.13 -4.48
CA SER A 22 -27.19 4.15 -5.94
C SER A 22 -26.22 5.14 -6.57
N GLN A 23 -25.60 6.03 -5.78
CA GLN A 23 -24.64 7.03 -6.26
C GLN A 23 -23.21 6.61 -5.89
N PRO A 24 -22.24 6.82 -6.82
CA PRO A 24 -20.82 6.59 -6.51
C PRO A 24 -20.36 7.46 -5.36
N LEU A 25 -19.60 6.88 -4.43
CA LEU A 25 -18.97 7.59 -3.32
C LEU A 25 -17.50 7.87 -3.67
N PHE A 26 -17.19 9.11 -4.02
CA PHE A 26 -15.80 9.55 -4.16
C PHE A 26 -15.24 9.97 -2.81
N MET A 27 -14.03 9.52 -2.51
CA MET A 27 -13.27 9.88 -1.32
C MET A 27 -12.17 10.85 -1.72
N ASP A 28 -12.31 12.11 -1.29
CA ASP A 28 -11.32 13.14 -1.60
C ASP A 28 -10.14 13.08 -0.60
N PRO A 29 -8.91 13.36 -1.05
CA PRO A 29 -7.77 13.51 -0.16
C PRO A 29 -7.90 14.79 0.67
N TYR A 30 -7.32 14.80 1.88
CA TYR A 30 -7.21 16.05 2.61
C TYR A 30 -6.24 17.00 1.90
N PRO A 31 -6.61 18.28 1.66
CA PRO A 31 -5.61 19.31 1.41
C PRO A 31 -4.53 19.27 2.50
N VAL A 32 -3.26 19.45 2.13
CA VAL A 32 -2.12 19.26 3.04
C VAL A 32 -2.30 20.07 4.34
N GLU A 33 -2.70 21.34 4.23
CA GLU A 33 -2.92 22.20 5.40
C GLU A 33 -4.08 21.73 6.29
N GLN A 34 -5.11 21.13 5.70
CA GLN A 34 -6.21 20.53 6.48
C GLN A 34 -5.73 19.31 7.26
N GLY A 35 -4.99 18.40 6.63
CA GLY A 35 -4.44 17.22 7.28
C GLY A 35 -3.48 17.59 8.42
N ARG A 36 -2.59 18.57 8.17
CA ARG A 36 -1.69 19.14 9.16
C ARG A 36 -2.46 19.67 10.38
N THR A 37 -3.46 20.51 10.14
CA THR A 37 -4.27 21.13 11.21
C THR A 37 -5.05 20.09 12.03
N ARG A 38 -5.59 19.06 11.38
CA ARG A 38 -6.34 17.98 12.03
C ARG A 38 -5.45 17.17 12.97
N ALA A 39 -4.27 16.74 12.49
CA ALA A 39 -3.32 15.99 13.31
C ALA A 39 -2.79 16.82 14.49
N ALA A 40 -2.39 18.08 14.25
CA ALA A 40 -1.94 19.00 15.31
C ALA A 40 -3.05 19.29 16.34
N GLY A 41 -4.29 19.47 15.89
CA GLY A 41 -5.44 19.68 16.77
C GLY A 41 -5.74 18.46 17.64
N LEU A 42 -5.65 17.25 17.09
CA LEU A 42 -5.78 16.00 17.85
C LEU A 42 -4.66 15.89 18.89
N PHE A 43 -3.42 16.22 18.50
CA PHE A 43 -2.26 16.22 19.39
C PHE A 43 -2.48 17.15 20.59
N TRP A 44 -2.82 18.42 20.33
CA TRP A 44 -3.09 19.40 21.38
C TRP A 44 -4.23 18.95 22.32
N LYS A 45 -5.32 18.44 21.74
CA LYS A 45 -6.46 17.94 22.53
C LYS A 45 -6.07 16.80 23.46
N THR A 46 -5.16 15.92 23.01
CA THR A 46 -4.77 14.72 23.77
C THR A 46 -3.69 14.99 24.80
N PHE A 47 -2.67 15.78 24.43
CA PHE A 47 -1.46 15.95 25.25
C PHE A 47 -1.37 17.34 25.93
N GLY A 48 -2.22 18.32 25.56
CA GLY A 48 -2.29 19.65 26.17
C GLY A 48 -1.13 20.58 25.82
N VAL A 49 -0.35 20.24 24.81
CA VAL A 49 0.80 21.01 24.28
C VAL A 49 0.81 20.95 22.76
N ASP A 50 1.55 21.83 22.09
CA ASP A 50 1.72 21.77 20.66
C ASP A 50 2.75 20.69 20.25
N PRO A 51 2.59 20.06 19.07
CA PRO A 51 3.61 19.17 18.52
C PRO A 51 4.84 19.98 18.06
N ASP A 52 6.02 19.35 18.06
CA ASP A 52 7.24 19.97 17.54
C ASP A 52 7.34 19.87 16.01
N GLY A 53 6.56 18.99 15.38
CA GLY A 53 6.41 18.85 13.92
C GLY A 53 5.20 18.06 13.52
N VAL A 54 4.75 18.24 12.27
CA VAL A 54 3.76 17.39 11.61
C VAL A 54 4.38 16.82 10.35
N PHE A 55 4.26 15.53 10.18
CA PHE A 55 4.87 14.76 9.11
C PHE A 55 3.79 14.03 8.32
N ARG A 56 3.91 14.05 7.00
CA ARG A 56 2.97 13.45 6.06
C ARG A 56 3.64 12.29 5.35
N ALA A 57 2.92 11.19 5.16
CA ALA A 57 3.31 10.15 4.20
C ALA A 57 2.09 9.67 3.41
N PRO A 58 2.22 9.49 2.09
CA PRO A 58 1.13 9.09 1.21
C PRO A 58 0.84 7.60 1.33
N GLY A 59 -0.42 7.21 1.02
CA GLY A 59 -0.73 5.88 0.54
C GLY A 59 -0.21 5.68 -0.88
N ARG A 60 -0.41 4.47 -1.44
CA ARG A 60 0.05 4.15 -2.80
C ARG A 60 -0.93 3.28 -3.56
N VAL A 61 -0.84 3.31 -4.87
CA VAL A 61 -1.24 2.22 -5.76
C VAL A 61 0.00 1.64 -6.43
N ASN A 62 -0.03 0.36 -6.77
CA ASN A 62 0.94 -0.22 -7.68
C ASN A 62 0.25 -0.37 -9.04
N VAL A 63 0.72 0.36 -10.05
CA VAL A 63 0.11 0.38 -11.37
C VAL A 63 0.24 -0.99 -12.04
N ILE A 64 1.41 -1.64 -11.86
CA ILE A 64 1.68 -3.00 -12.32
C ILE A 64 2.92 -3.58 -11.61
N GLY A 65 3.03 -4.91 -11.51
CA GLY A 65 4.14 -5.58 -10.84
C GLY A 65 3.79 -6.06 -9.44
N GLU A 66 2.59 -6.62 -9.25
CA GLU A 66 2.16 -7.17 -7.97
C GLU A 66 2.88 -8.49 -7.65
N HIS A 67 3.21 -8.67 -6.36
CA HIS A 67 3.89 -9.84 -5.81
C HIS A 67 5.28 -10.13 -6.40
N THR A 68 5.90 -9.10 -6.99
CA THR A 68 7.28 -9.20 -7.51
C THR A 68 8.31 -8.70 -6.49
N ASP A 69 7.91 -7.90 -5.51
CA ASP A 69 8.78 -7.20 -4.57
C ASP A 69 9.60 -8.16 -3.69
N TYR A 70 8.98 -9.10 -3.02
CA TYR A 70 9.68 -10.12 -2.22
C TYR A 70 10.30 -11.25 -3.08
N ASN A 71 10.13 -11.17 -4.39
CA ASN A 71 10.75 -12.05 -5.37
C ASN A 71 11.96 -11.43 -6.09
N GLY A 72 12.44 -10.27 -5.62
CA GLY A 72 13.54 -9.54 -6.22
C GLY A 72 13.28 -9.08 -7.65
N GLY A 73 12.01 -8.77 -7.95
CA GLY A 73 11.57 -8.30 -9.25
C GLY A 73 11.51 -6.78 -9.33
N VAL A 74 10.66 -6.29 -10.24
CA VAL A 74 10.38 -4.86 -10.44
C VAL A 74 8.89 -4.57 -10.31
N ALA A 75 8.56 -3.38 -9.79
CA ALA A 75 7.20 -2.87 -9.65
C ALA A 75 7.12 -1.44 -10.18
N LEU A 76 5.91 -0.97 -10.45
CA LEU A 76 5.66 0.40 -10.94
C LEU A 76 4.67 1.13 -10.01
N PRO A 77 5.06 1.44 -8.76
CA PRO A 77 4.20 2.15 -7.83
C PRO A 77 4.13 3.64 -8.09
N MET A 78 3.08 4.27 -7.54
CA MET A 78 2.99 5.71 -7.36
C MET A 78 2.34 6.06 -6.02
N ALA A 79 2.78 7.17 -5.41
CA ALA A 79 2.12 7.72 -4.24
C ALA A 79 0.77 8.36 -4.63
N LEU A 80 -0.21 8.21 -3.75
CA LEU A 80 -1.51 8.87 -3.87
C LEU A 80 -1.53 10.22 -3.13
N PRO A 81 -2.43 11.15 -3.46
CA PRO A 81 -2.62 12.35 -2.66
C PRO A 81 -3.20 12.06 -1.26
N HIS A 82 -3.90 10.94 -1.09
CA HIS A 82 -4.36 10.45 0.20
C HIS A 82 -3.18 10.10 1.10
N ALA A 83 -3.16 10.63 2.32
CA ALA A 83 -2.00 10.53 3.18
C ALA A 83 -2.36 10.37 4.66
N THR A 84 -1.41 9.86 5.42
CA THR A 84 -1.38 9.86 6.88
C THR A 84 -0.55 11.03 7.38
N TYR A 85 -1.05 11.73 8.40
CA TYR A 85 -0.41 12.86 9.06
C TYR A 85 -0.11 12.49 10.50
N ALA A 86 1.16 12.58 10.90
CA ALA A 86 1.64 12.32 12.25
C ALA A 86 2.14 13.63 12.88
N ALA A 87 1.42 14.14 13.87
CA ALA A 87 1.88 15.23 14.72
C ALA A 87 2.71 14.63 15.85
N MET A 88 3.95 15.08 16.03
CA MET A 88 4.93 14.41 16.88
C MET A 88 5.68 15.37 17.78
N ARG A 89 6.04 14.90 18.96
CA ARG A 89 6.90 15.59 19.92
C ARG A 89 7.81 14.57 20.63
N PRO A 90 9.14 14.79 20.69
CA PRO A 90 10.05 13.94 21.42
C PRO A 90 9.83 14.04 22.93
N ARG A 91 10.09 12.95 23.65
CA ARG A 91 10.00 12.80 25.08
C ARG A 91 11.40 12.59 25.68
N PRO A 92 11.63 12.96 26.95
CA PRO A 92 12.91 12.68 27.60
C PRO A 92 13.09 11.21 28.01
N ASP A 93 12.02 10.42 27.97
CA ASP A 93 12.00 8.98 28.26
C ASP A 93 11.85 8.16 26.97
N ARG A 94 11.89 6.83 27.07
CA ARG A 94 11.71 5.93 25.93
C ARG A 94 10.29 5.38 25.82
N ARG A 95 9.29 6.19 26.22
CA ARG A 95 7.87 5.85 26.08
C ARG A 95 7.27 6.41 24.81
N LEU A 96 6.49 5.59 24.15
CA LEU A 96 5.60 5.98 23.06
C LEU A 96 4.20 6.19 23.61
N ARG A 97 3.56 7.34 23.32
CA ARG A 97 2.14 7.52 23.47
C ARG A 97 1.52 7.85 22.12
N LEU A 98 0.56 7.03 21.70
CA LEU A 98 -0.04 7.09 20.37
C LEU A 98 -1.55 7.26 20.46
N ILE A 99 -2.08 8.28 19.81
CA ILE A 99 -3.53 8.46 19.57
C ILE A 99 -3.79 8.55 18.06
N SER A 100 -4.92 8.02 17.60
CA SER A 100 -5.34 8.15 16.21
C SER A 100 -6.79 8.65 16.14
N ALA A 101 -7.07 9.50 15.16
CA ALA A 101 -8.42 9.91 14.81
C ALA A 101 -9.29 8.73 14.33
N GLN A 102 -8.67 7.63 13.90
CA GLN A 102 -9.30 6.40 13.47
C GLN A 102 -9.65 5.45 14.64
N PHE A 103 -9.23 5.75 15.87
CA PHE A 103 -9.63 4.99 17.04
C PHE A 103 -11.09 5.26 17.39
N ALA A 104 -11.71 4.36 18.17
CA ALA A 104 -13.07 4.56 18.63
C ALA A 104 -13.22 5.89 19.39
N PRO A 105 -14.35 6.60 19.25
CA PRO A 105 -14.56 7.85 19.98
C PRO A 105 -14.37 7.68 21.48
N GLY A 106 -13.56 8.55 22.08
CA GLY A 106 -13.26 8.51 23.52
C GLY A 106 -12.11 7.54 23.91
N SER A 107 -11.41 6.94 22.95
CA SER A 107 -10.22 6.15 23.23
C SER A 107 -9.14 7.00 23.90
N GLU A 108 -8.43 6.39 24.84
CA GLU A 108 -7.21 6.95 25.42
C GLU A 108 -6.01 6.68 24.50
N ALA A 109 -4.92 7.42 24.68
CA ALA A 109 -3.68 7.15 23.97
C ALA A 109 -3.12 5.77 24.35
N LEU A 110 -2.68 4.99 23.37
CA LEU A 110 -1.93 3.77 23.60
C LEU A 110 -0.55 4.13 24.15
N GLU A 111 -0.10 3.40 25.16
CA GLU A 111 1.25 3.57 25.72
C GLU A 111 2.08 2.32 25.48
N LEU A 112 3.36 2.52 25.13
CA LEU A 112 4.35 1.47 24.90
C LEU A 112 5.70 1.93 25.45
N ASP A 113 6.36 1.06 26.22
CA ASP A 113 7.75 1.24 26.57
C ASP A 113 8.62 0.57 25.49
N LEU A 114 9.43 1.37 24.79
CA LEU A 114 10.25 0.90 23.65
C LEU A 114 11.29 -0.13 24.08
N ASP A 115 11.85 0.01 25.28
CA ASP A 115 12.87 -0.92 25.78
C ASP A 115 12.26 -2.27 26.20
N GLU A 116 11.03 -2.25 26.74
CA GLU A 116 10.29 -3.49 27.02
C GLU A 116 9.83 -4.16 25.74
N PHE A 117 9.36 -3.39 24.76
CA PHE A 117 8.94 -3.90 23.47
C PHE A 117 10.08 -4.58 22.70
N SER A 118 11.26 -3.95 22.68
CA SER A 118 12.46 -4.54 22.07
C SER A 118 12.88 -5.84 22.76
N ARG A 119 12.87 -5.89 24.09
CA ARG A 119 13.21 -7.11 24.87
C ARG A 119 12.21 -8.25 24.65
N GLY A 120 10.94 -7.94 24.55
CA GLY A 120 9.89 -8.94 24.35
C GLY A 120 9.98 -9.69 23.01
N LEU A 121 10.78 -9.17 22.05
CA LEU A 121 11.02 -9.83 20.77
C LEU A 121 12.25 -10.74 20.76
N THR A 122 13.20 -10.52 21.70
CA THR A 122 14.40 -11.36 21.87
C THR A 122 14.12 -12.58 22.74
N ASP A 123 13.18 -12.50 23.65
CA ASP A 123 12.71 -13.64 24.45
C ASP A 123 11.64 -14.38 23.66
N ALA A 124 11.88 -15.67 23.40
CA ALA A 124 11.11 -16.57 22.55
C ALA A 124 9.62 -16.18 22.37
N ILE A 125 9.17 -16.14 21.13
CA ILE A 125 7.73 -16.01 20.80
C ILE A 125 6.96 -16.96 21.74
N PRO A 126 5.99 -16.46 22.54
CA PRO A 126 5.19 -17.34 23.39
C PRO A 126 4.63 -18.50 22.58
N GLU A 127 4.56 -19.70 23.18
CA GLU A 127 4.09 -20.93 22.49
C GLU A 127 2.68 -20.76 21.86
N ASP A 128 1.91 -19.78 22.34
CA ASP A 128 0.59 -19.43 21.81
C ASP A 128 0.66 -18.49 20.58
N GLY A 129 1.86 -18.10 20.11
CA GLY A 129 2.05 -17.18 18.98
C GLY A 129 1.58 -15.74 19.26
N SER A 130 1.26 -15.40 20.52
CA SER A 130 0.85 -14.03 20.87
C SER A 130 2.05 -13.10 20.83
N ARG A 131 1.97 -12.03 20.05
CA ARG A 131 2.89 -10.92 20.13
C ARG A 131 2.48 -10.00 21.26
N LEU A 132 3.46 -9.48 21.99
CA LEU A 132 3.24 -8.60 23.15
C LEU A 132 2.47 -7.33 22.79
N VAL A 133 2.61 -6.84 21.56
CA VAL A 133 1.90 -5.64 21.05
C VAL A 133 1.35 -5.94 19.66
N ARG A 134 0.08 -5.61 19.45
CA ARG A 134 -0.61 -5.72 18.17
C ARG A 134 -1.17 -4.35 17.74
N GLY A 135 -1.49 -4.21 16.45
CA GLY A 135 -2.12 -3.02 15.90
C GLY A 135 -1.16 -1.84 15.73
N PRO A 136 -1.68 -0.60 15.69
CA PRO A 136 -0.91 0.59 15.28
C PRO A 136 0.35 0.86 16.11
N ALA A 137 0.37 0.50 17.40
CA ALA A 137 1.53 0.68 18.27
C ALA A 137 2.72 -0.22 17.88
N ALA A 138 2.47 -1.42 17.31
CA ALA A 138 3.53 -2.29 16.80
C ALA A 138 4.20 -1.72 15.55
N TYR A 139 3.41 -1.13 14.63
CA TYR A 139 3.94 -0.43 13.47
C TYR A 139 4.82 0.75 13.87
N VAL A 140 4.30 1.62 14.75
CA VAL A 140 5.00 2.84 15.17
C VAL A 140 6.24 2.52 16.02
N GLY A 141 6.11 1.68 17.05
CA GLY A 141 7.24 1.26 17.90
C GLY A 141 8.27 0.47 17.10
N GLY A 142 7.82 -0.44 16.23
CA GLY A 142 8.68 -1.20 15.32
C GLY A 142 9.49 -0.30 14.39
N THR A 143 8.88 0.76 13.83
CA THR A 143 9.57 1.73 12.98
C THR A 143 10.67 2.48 13.74
N ILE A 144 10.39 2.94 14.98
CA ILE A 144 11.39 3.64 15.81
C ILE A 144 12.59 2.73 16.08
N LEU A 145 12.34 1.49 16.51
CA LEU A 145 13.41 0.53 16.83
C LEU A 145 14.17 0.09 15.57
N SER A 146 13.47 -0.12 14.46
CA SER A 146 14.12 -0.48 13.19
C SER A 146 15.01 0.65 12.64
N LEU A 147 14.70 1.91 12.92
CA LEU A 147 15.61 3.03 12.61
C LEU A 147 16.90 2.94 13.42
N GLU A 148 16.83 2.61 14.70
CA GLU A 148 18.02 2.38 15.53
C GLU A 148 18.88 1.23 15.00
N ASP A 149 18.24 0.15 14.55
CA ASP A 149 18.93 -1.01 13.97
C ASP A 149 19.63 -0.67 12.64
N VAL A 150 18.94 0.07 11.75
CA VAL A 150 19.50 0.49 10.46
C VAL A 150 20.66 1.47 10.64
N LEU A 151 20.59 2.32 11.66
CA LEU A 151 21.66 3.25 12.01
C LEU A 151 22.80 2.59 12.81
N GLU A 152 22.63 1.34 13.24
CA GLU A 152 23.54 0.63 14.17
C GLU A 152 23.76 1.42 15.49
N GLN A 153 22.72 2.14 15.94
CA GLN A 153 22.77 3.01 17.13
C GLN A 153 21.61 2.72 18.09
N PRO A 154 21.66 1.61 18.84
CA PRO A 154 20.61 1.30 19.80
C PRO A 154 20.43 2.42 20.82
N GLY A 155 19.17 2.84 21.05
CA GLY A 155 18.83 3.92 21.97
C GLY A 155 19.07 5.33 21.42
N ALA A 156 19.36 5.49 20.12
CA ALA A 156 19.55 6.81 19.49
C ALA A 156 18.25 7.61 19.38
N ALA A 157 17.12 6.94 19.20
CA ALA A 157 15.81 7.59 19.21
C ALA A 157 15.31 7.75 20.65
N THR A 158 14.58 8.85 20.90
CA THR A 158 13.86 9.05 22.16
C THR A 158 12.47 8.37 22.10
N GLY A 159 11.67 8.49 23.17
CA GLY A 159 10.23 8.24 23.08
C GLY A 159 9.50 9.42 22.42
N PHE A 160 8.24 9.22 22.11
CA PHE A 160 7.43 10.22 21.41
C PHE A 160 6.00 10.26 21.90
N ASP A 161 5.42 11.45 21.94
CA ASP A 161 3.98 11.67 21.88
C ASP A 161 3.60 11.82 20.40
N ILE A 162 2.62 11.04 19.93
CA ILE A 162 2.21 10.99 18.51
C ILE A 162 0.70 11.05 18.39
N ALA A 163 0.20 11.95 17.57
CA ALA A 163 -1.20 11.95 17.14
C ALA A 163 -1.30 11.79 15.63
N VAL A 164 -2.11 10.83 15.20
CA VAL A 164 -2.24 10.44 13.78
C VAL A 164 -3.65 10.75 13.29
N ASP A 165 -3.74 11.36 12.11
CA ASP A 165 -4.98 11.44 11.32
C ASP A 165 -4.68 11.03 9.87
N SER A 166 -5.55 10.21 9.29
CA SER A 166 -5.32 9.62 7.96
C SER A 166 -6.57 9.74 7.10
N CYS A 167 -6.39 10.08 5.82
CA CYS A 167 -7.40 9.89 4.78
C CYS A 167 -7.09 8.72 3.84
N VAL A 168 -6.04 7.95 4.10
CA VAL A 168 -5.82 6.68 3.41
C VAL A 168 -6.84 5.68 3.95
N PRO A 169 -7.69 5.09 3.10
CA PRO A 169 -8.68 4.11 3.54
C PRO A 169 -8.03 2.92 4.23
N LEU A 170 -8.53 2.56 5.42
CA LEU A 170 -7.97 1.46 6.20
C LEU A 170 -8.40 0.10 5.62
N GLY A 171 -7.46 -0.82 5.50
CA GLY A 171 -7.74 -2.19 5.04
C GLY A 171 -8.14 -2.30 3.55
N SER A 172 -7.96 -1.24 2.78
CA SER A 172 -8.29 -1.17 1.36
C SER A 172 -7.17 -1.66 0.42
N GLY A 173 -6.00 -2.04 0.96
CA GLY A 173 -4.83 -2.39 0.15
C GLY A 173 -4.09 -1.17 -0.45
N LEU A 174 -4.38 0.07 0.03
CA LEU A 174 -3.71 1.31 -0.39
C LEU A 174 -2.54 1.70 0.54
N SER A 175 -1.99 0.75 1.29
CA SER A 175 -0.80 0.91 2.17
C SER A 175 -0.96 1.92 3.28
N SER A 176 -2.08 1.88 4.00
CA SER A 176 -2.27 2.72 5.19
C SER A 176 -1.25 2.43 6.30
N SER A 177 -0.75 1.18 6.41
CA SER A 177 0.33 0.79 7.32
C SER A 177 1.65 1.48 6.98
N ALA A 178 2.11 1.35 5.73
CA ALA A 178 3.35 1.99 5.28
C ALA A 178 3.25 3.53 5.32
N ALA A 179 2.07 4.12 5.05
CA ALA A 179 1.85 5.54 5.24
C ALA A 179 2.02 5.96 6.70
N LEU A 180 1.56 5.15 7.67
CA LEU A 180 1.79 5.41 9.08
C LEU A 180 3.28 5.28 9.45
N GLU A 181 3.92 4.18 9.05
CA GLU A 181 5.34 3.92 9.30
C GLU A 181 6.23 5.03 8.72
N CYS A 182 6.00 5.40 7.45
CA CYS A 182 6.82 6.41 6.78
C CYS A 182 6.60 7.82 7.34
N ALA A 183 5.37 8.20 7.77
CA ALA A 183 5.12 9.45 8.44
C ALA A 183 5.89 9.53 9.78
N VAL A 184 5.90 8.42 10.53
CA VAL A 184 6.65 8.31 11.79
C VAL A 184 8.15 8.28 11.51
N ALA A 185 8.62 7.53 10.52
CA ALA A 185 10.05 7.41 10.19
C ALA A 185 10.68 8.77 9.85
N VAL A 186 10.03 9.55 8.96
CA VAL A 186 10.53 10.91 8.63
C VAL A 186 10.40 11.87 9.81
N GLY A 187 9.41 11.65 10.69
CA GLY A 187 9.25 12.43 11.91
C GLY A 187 10.37 12.16 12.94
N VAL A 188 10.71 10.91 13.17
CA VAL A 188 11.82 10.51 14.05
C VAL A 188 13.15 10.99 13.47
N ASP A 189 13.37 10.81 12.17
CA ASP A 189 14.56 11.30 11.46
C ASP A 189 14.78 12.80 11.69
N ALA A 190 13.75 13.60 11.44
CA ALA A 190 13.81 15.06 11.58
C ALA A 190 13.99 15.50 13.03
N LEU A 191 13.22 14.93 13.97
CA LEU A 191 13.22 15.35 15.37
C LEU A 191 14.42 14.85 16.17
N CYS A 192 15.03 13.72 15.76
CA CYS A 192 16.31 13.25 16.32
C CYS A 192 17.53 13.76 15.57
N GLY A 193 17.35 14.42 14.41
CA GLY A 193 18.42 15.05 13.64
C GLY A 193 19.35 14.05 12.91
N PHE A 194 18.80 12.91 12.45
CA PHE A 194 19.60 11.91 11.72
C PHE A 194 19.89 12.34 10.28
N GLY A 195 18.99 13.10 9.63
CA GLY A 195 19.16 13.65 8.28
C GLY A 195 19.07 12.63 7.15
N LEU A 196 18.38 11.50 7.39
CA LEU A 196 18.21 10.43 6.39
C LEU A 196 17.31 10.88 5.23
N ALA A 197 16.23 11.61 5.52
CA ALA A 197 15.28 12.07 4.51
C ALA A 197 15.87 13.05 3.49
N ASP A 198 17.04 13.63 3.76
CA ASP A 198 17.69 14.64 2.92
C ASP A 198 18.47 14.05 1.72
N SER A 199 18.61 12.73 1.66
CA SER A 199 19.37 12.05 0.61
C SER A 199 18.71 10.77 0.14
N ILE A 200 18.93 10.37 -1.12
CA ILE A 200 18.40 9.08 -1.64
C ILE A 200 18.94 7.89 -0.85
N PRO A 201 20.25 7.77 -0.53
CA PRO A 201 20.73 6.67 0.31
C PRO A 201 20.07 6.65 1.69
N GLY A 202 19.85 7.81 2.32
CA GLY A 202 19.15 7.89 3.60
C GLY A 202 17.67 7.48 3.48
N ARG A 203 16.99 7.87 2.40
CA ARG A 203 15.61 7.40 2.15
C ARG A 203 15.54 5.89 1.95
N HIS A 204 16.53 5.25 1.32
CA HIS A 204 16.62 3.79 1.26
C HIS A 204 16.75 3.17 2.66
N GLN A 205 17.47 3.81 3.59
CA GLN A 205 17.53 3.37 4.98
C GLN A 205 16.18 3.51 5.69
N LEU A 206 15.41 4.59 5.42
CA LEU A 206 14.04 4.73 5.92
C LEU A 206 13.11 3.65 5.35
N VAL A 207 13.25 3.28 4.07
CA VAL A 207 12.52 2.16 3.44
C VAL A 207 12.83 0.84 4.16
N ASP A 208 14.13 0.56 4.40
CA ASP A 208 14.55 -0.66 5.10
C ASP A 208 14.03 -0.70 6.54
N ALA A 209 14.02 0.45 7.24
CA ALA A 209 13.46 0.54 8.59
C ALA A 209 11.95 0.20 8.62
N GLY A 210 11.14 0.76 7.72
CA GLY A 210 9.71 0.43 7.62
C GLY A 210 9.50 -1.06 7.26
N ARG A 211 10.22 -1.58 6.26
CA ARG A 211 10.18 -2.99 5.89
C ARG A 211 10.54 -3.91 7.07
N ARG A 212 11.55 -3.56 7.87
CA ARG A 212 11.92 -4.30 9.09
C ARG A 212 10.83 -4.22 10.14
N ALA A 213 10.20 -3.06 10.32
CA ALA A 213 9.08 -2.89 11.24
C ALA A 213 7.94 -3.88 10.92
N GLU A 214 7.52 -3.96 9.65
CA GLU A 214 6.50 -4.93 9.23
C GLU A 214 6.97 -6.39 9.41
N ASN A 215 8.18 -6.72 8.97
CA ASN A 215 8.65 -8.11 9.00
C ASN A 215 8.90 -8.64 10.41
N PHE A 216 9.56 -7.87 11.29
CA PHE A 216 10.01 -8.35 12.59
C PHE A 216 9.06 -7.99 13.71
N TYR A 217 8.46 -6.80 13.69
CA TYR A 217 7.64 -6.32 14.80
C TYR A 217 6.14 -6.60 14.58
N VAL A 218 5.66 -6.47 13.35
CA VAL A 218 4.25 -6.76 13.00
C VAL A 218 4.07 -8.20 12.56
N GLY A 219 5.04 -8.76 11.80
CA GLY A 219 5.04 -10.11 11.26
C GLY A 219 4.37 -10.27 9.91
N ALA A 220 4.31 -9.19 9.17
CA ALA A 220 3.90 -9.20 7.78
C ALA A 220 5.14 -9.31 6.88
N PRO A 221 5.35 -10.40 6.12
CA PRO A 221 6.57 -10.64 5.37
C PRO A 221 6.59 -9.89 4.03
N THR A 222 6.59 -8.55 4.07
CA THR A 222 6.55 -7.65 2.89
C THR A 222 7.92 -7.46 2.26
N GLY A 223 7.97 -6.97 1.01
CA GLY A 223 9.20 -6.71 0.27
C GLY A 223 9.71 -5.27 0.36
N GLY A 224 8.93 -4.33 0.92
CA GLY A 224 9.30 -2.91 1.06
C GLY A 224 8.82 -2.02 -0.09
N LEU A 225 8.04 -2.53 -1.03
CA LEU A 225 7.44 -1.75 -2.12
C LEU A 225 6.61 -0.56 -1.61
N ASP A 226 5.81 -0.79 -0.58
CA ASP A 226 4.89 0.19 -0.01
C ASP A 226 5.63 1.36 0.61
N GLN A 227 6.67 1.06 1.38
CA GLN A 227 7.53 2.06 1.99
C GLN A 227 8.35 2.82 0.93
N ALA A 228 8.86 2.10 -0.09
CA ALA A 228 9.54 2.74 -1.22
C ALA A 228 8.61 3.70 -1.97
N ALA A 229 7.37 3.31 -2.22
CA ALA A 229 6.37 4.20 -2.82
C ALA A 229 6.13 5.45 -1.97
N ALA A 230 5.97 5.30 -0.64
CA ALA A 230 5.74 6.44 0.24
C ALA A 230 6.96 7.38 0.38
N LEU A 231 8.19 6.87 0.25
CA LEU A 231 9.43 7.61 0.53
C LEU A 231 10.19 8.11 -0.70
N LEU A 232 10.00 7.47 -1.89
CA LEU A 232 10.79 7.75 -3.08
C LEU A 232 9.98 8.39 -4.22
N SER A 233 8.65 8.54 -4.09
CA SER A 233 7.78 9.11 -5.13
C SER A 233 8.08 10.59 -5.40
N HIS A 234 7.77 11.00 -6.63
CA HIS A 234 7.77 12.39 -7.06
C HIS A 234 6.40 12.79 -7.61
N PRO A 235 5.99 14.07 -7.48
CA PRO A 235 4.79 14.56 -8.15
C PRO A 235 4.87 14.31 -9.67
N ASP A 236 3.72 14.06 -10.30
CA ASP A 236 3.55 13.87 -11.74
C ASP A 236 4.34 12.69 -12.34
N LYS A 237 4.81 11.75 -11.50
CA LYS A 237 5.60 10.60 -11.94
C LYS A 237 5.15 9.29 -11.30
N VAL A 238 5.33 8.22 -12.06
CA VAL A 238 5.50 6.86 -11.54
C VAL A 238 6.97 6.50 -11.64
N PHE A 239 7.40 5.46 -10.94
CA PHE A 239 8.78 4.98 -11.07
C PHE A 239 8.84 3.46 -11.14
N LEU A 240 9.77 2.95 -11.94
CA LEU A 240 10.14 1.54 -11.90
C LEU A 240 11.06 1.34 -10.70
N LEU A 241 10.64 0.48 -9.79
CA LEU A 241 11.38 0.11 -8.58
C LEU A 241 12.11 -1.21 -8.81
N ASP A 242 13.43 -1.25 -8.63
CA ASP A 242 14.14 -2.50 -8.35
C ASP A 242 13.93 -2.86 -6.88
N CYS A 243 13.14 -3.90 -6.62
CA CYS A 243 12.76 -4.29 -5.26
C CYS A 243 13.91 -4.92 -4.45
N ARG A 244 15.10 -5.14 -5.02
CA ARG A 244 16.28 -5.62 -4.31
C ARG A 244 17.16 -4.51 -3.76
N THR A 245 17.27 -3.42 -4.53
CA THR A 245 18.19 -2.31 -4.23
C THR A 245 17.49 -1.04 -3.83
N PHE A 246 16.17 -0.96 -4.08
CA PHE A 246 15.32 0.24 -4.02
C PHE A 246 15.76 1.35 -4.99
N GLU A 247 16.60 1.03 -5.98
CA GLU A 247 16.88 1.96 -7.08
C GLU A 247 15.64 2.21 -7.92
N THR A 248 15.49 3.44 -8.40
CA THR A 248 14.30 3.87 -9.13
C THR A 248 14.65 4.49 -10.48
N ILE A 249 13.74 4.30 -11.45
CA ILE A 249 13.76 5.00 -12.75
C ILE A 249 12.42 5.70 -12.91
N ASP A 250 12.43 7.02 -12.97
CA ASP A 250 11.22 7.85 -13.04
C ASP A 250 10.66 7.94 -14.46
N PHE A 251 9.32 7.92 -14.56
CA PHE A 251 8.57 8.11 -15.81
C PHE A 251 7.52 9.20 -15.60
N PRO A 252 7.37 10.15 -16.55
CA PRO A 252 6.24 11.07 -16.56
C PRO A 252 4.91 10.29 -16.60
N PHE A 253 3.95 10.68 -15.77
CA PHE A 253 2.64 10.03 -15.70
C PHE A 253 1.52 11.07 -15.55
N ASP A 254 1.48 11.99 -16.52
CA ASP A 254 0.46 13.02 -16.63
C ASP A 254 -0.74 12.47 -17.45
N LEU A 255 -1.60 11.73 -16.76
CA LEU A 255 -2.79 11.11 -17.36
C LEU A 255 -3.78 12.17 -17.83
N ALA A 256 -3.98 13.24 -17.06
CA ALA A 256 -4.94 14.29 -17.37
C ALA A 256 -4.63 14.98 -18.70
N SER A 257 -3.35 15.30 -18.97
CA SER A 257 -2.94 15.86 -20.26
C SER A 257 -3.15 14.89 -21.43
N ALA A 258 -3.18 13.60 -21.16
CA ALA A 258 -3.50 12.56 -22.15
C ALA A 258 -5.01 12.30 -22.29
N GLY A 259 -5.86 13.01 -21.54
CA GLY A 259 -7.32 12.78 -21.48
C GLY A 259 -7.69 11.47 -20.77
N MET A 260 -6.82 10.99 -19.90
CA MET A 260 -6.95 9.72 -19.17
C MET A 260 -7.04 9.98 -17.66
N GLU A 261 -7.52 8.99 -16.92
CA GLU A 261 -7.57 8.97 -15.48
C GLU A 261 -7.31 7.55 -14.94
N LEU A 262 -6.70 7.44 -13.79
CA LEU A 262 -6.59 6.19 -13.04
C LEU A 262 -7.65 6.18 -11.93
N LEU A 263 -8.74 5.46 -12.16
CA LEU A 263 -9.80 5.31 -11.17
C LEU A 263 -9.44 4.18 -10.21
N VAL A 264 -9.32 4.48 -8.91
CA VAL A 264 -9.16 3.48 -7.85
C VAL A 264 -10.53 3.11 -7.32
N ILE A 265 -10.81 1.82 -7.22
CA ILE A 265 -12.10 1.24 -6.82
C ILE A 265 -11.87 0.45 -5.54
N ASP A 266 -12.22 1.03 -4.38
CA ASP A 266 -12.21 0.33 -3.09
C ASP A 266 -13.47 -0.54 -3.02
N THR A 267 -13.29 -1.85 -3.16
CA THR A 267 -14.39 -2.82 -3.15
C THR A 267 -15.04 -3.01 -1.81
N ARG A 268 -14.44 -2.50 -0.75
CA ARG A 268 -14.81 -2.71 0.66
C ARG A 268 -14.80 -4.16 1.12
N ALA A 269 -14.33 -5.08 0.27
CA ALA A 269 -14.06 -6.45 0.66
C ALA A 269 -12.91 -6.49 1.67
N ARG A 270 -13.15 -7.06 2.85
CA ARG A 270 -12.16 -7.11 3.93
C ARG A 270 -11.19 -8.26 3.74
N HIS A 271 -9.94 -8.03 4.13
CA HIS A 271 -8.84 -9.00 4.09
C HIS A 271 -8.84 -9.97 5.30
N ASP A 272 -9.96 -10.50 5.75
CA ASP A 272 -10.05 -11.26 7.00
C ASP A 272 -9.23 -12.57 7.05
N LEU A 273 -8.62 -12.99 5.93
CA LEU A 273 -7.84 -14.24 5.82
C LEU A 273 -6.41 -14.04 5.28
N ALA A 274 -5.95 -12.81 5.11
CA ALA A 274 -4.75 -12.50 4.34
C ALA A 274 -3.42 -12.92 5.00
N ASP A 275 -3.31 -12.89 6.34
CA ASP A 275 -2.02 -13.03 7.03
C ASP A 275 -1.30 -14.35 6.70
N GLY A 276 -2.00 -15.49 6.72
CA GLY A 276 -1.41 -16.78 6.39
C GLY A 276 -1.23 -17.02 4.89
N GLN A 277 -2.13 -16.50 4.05
CA GLN A 277 -2.11 -16.73 2.61
C GLN A 277 -0.99 -15.96 1.90
N TYR A 278 -0.72 -14.72 2.31
CA TYR A 278 0.40 -13.95 1.79
C TYR A 278 1.75 -14.65 2.06
N ALA A 279 1.97 -15.09 3.29
CA ALA A 279 3.15 -15.85 3.67
C ALA A 279 3.29 -17.16 2.87
N ALA A 280 2.18 -17.87 2.64
CA ALA A 280 2.17 -19.09 1.81
C ALA A 280 2.56 -18.81 0.36
N ARG A 281 2.11 -17.69 -0.24
CA ARG A 281 2.52 -17.29 -1.60
C ARG A 281 4.02 -17.04 -1.68
N ARG A 282 4.58 -16.31 -0.71
CA ARG A 282 6.02 -16.06 -0.62
C ARG A 282 6.80 -17.37 -0.50
N GLN A 283 6.43 -18.26 0.43
CA GLN A 283 7.08 -19.56 0.61
C GLN A 283 7.06 -20.39 -0.67
N THR A 284 5.94 -20.39 -1.40
CA THR A 284 5.81 -21.13 -2.67
C THR A 284 6.79 -20.59 -3.72
N CYS A 285 7.00 -19.27 -3.78
CA CYS A 285 8.00 -18.67 -4.67
C CYS A 285 9.44 -18.99 -4.26
N GLU A 286 9.74 -19.04 -2.96
CA GLU A 286 11.05 -19.45 -2.43
C GLU A 286 11.39 -20.88 -2.84
N ILE A 287 10.40 -21.80 -2.83
CA ILE A 287 10.58 -23.19 -3.35
C ILE A 287 10.95 -23.17 -4.83
N ALA A 288 10.27 -22.33 -5.64
CA ALA A 288 10.59 -22.22 -7.07
C ALA A 288 11.98 -21.65 -7.32
N ALA A 289 12.38 -20.61 -6.59
CA ALA A 289 13.71 -20.01 -6.67
C ALA A 289 14.81 -21.02 -6.31
N ALA A 290 14.63 -21.74 -5.20
CA ALA A 290 15.55 -22.81 -4.77
C ALA A 290 15.66 -23.93 -5.83
N ALA A 291 14.54 -24.35 -6.45
CA ALA A 291 14.54 -25.31 -7.54
C ALA A 291 15.36 -24.82 -8.76
N MET A 292 15.38 -23.52 -9.00
CA MET A 292 16.17 -22.91 -10.08
C MET A 292 17.61 -22.62 -9.68
N GLY A 293 17.96 -22.68 -8.39
CA GLY A 293 19.29 -22.41 -7.86
C GLY A 293 19.62 -20.92 -7.80
N VAL A 294 18.61 -20.09 -7.55
CA VAL A 294 18.71 -18.62 -7.34
C VAL A 294 18.13 -18.25 -5.98
N GLU A 295 18.49 -17.09 -5.47
CA GLU A 295 17.93 -16.55 -4.22
C GLU A 295 16.52 -16.02 -4.48
N PHE A 296 16.32 -15.27 -5.57
CA PHE A 296 15.05 -14.68 -5.97
C PHE A 296 14.69 -15.05 -7.42
N LEU A 297 13.41 -15.24 -7.70
CA LEU A 297 12.92 -15.50 -9.07
C LEU A 297 13.26 -14.36 -10.05
N GLY A 298 13.34 -13.11 -9.57
CA GLY A 298 13.71 -11.95 -10.38
C GLY A 298 15.09 -12.05 -11.01
N GLU A 299 16.04 -12.80 -10.43
CA GLU A 299 17.37 -13.03 -11.01
C GLU A 299 17.33 -13.75 -12.36
N LEU A 300 16.28 -14.55 -12.59
CA LEU A 300 16.11 -15.28 -13.85
C LEU A 300 15.74 -14.38 -15.03
N VAL A 301 15.13 -13.23 -14.75
CA VAL A 301 14.63 -12.30 -15.78
C VAL A 301 15.36 -10.94 -15.76
N GLY A 302 16.05 -10.63 -14.66
CA GLY A 302 16.83 -9.41 -14.51
C GLY A 302 15.95 -8.15 -14.40
N VAL A 303 16.56 -7.05 -13.99
CA VAL A 303 15.97 -5.72 -13.91
C VAL A 303 16.40 -4.86 -15.09
N LEU A 304 15.58 -3.83 -15.43
CA LEU A 304 15.95 -2.83 -16.40
C LEU A 304 16.96 -1.83 -15.81
N GLN A 305 17.92 -1.43 -16.64
CA GLN A 305 18.82 -0.33 -16.36
C GLN A 305 18.43 0.89 -17.21
N PRO A 306 18.77 2.13 -16.82
CA PRO A 306 18.47 3.31 -17.62
C PRO A 306 18.92 3.21 -19.08
N ALA A 307 20.09 2.58 -19.35
CA ALA A 307 20.62 2.37 -20.68
C ALA A 307 19.79 1.40 -21.56
N ASP A 308 18.91 0.60 -20.96
CA ASP A 308 18.04 -0.31 -21.71
C ASP A 308 16.93 0.43 -22.46
N PHE A 309 16.60 1.65 -22.05
CA PHE A 309 15.59 2.47 -22.71
C PHE A 309 16.09 3.15 -23.99
N ASP A 310 17.40 3.20 -24.20
CA ASP A 310 18.03 3.79 -25.40
C ASP A 310 18.04 2.82 -26.61
N ARG A 311 17.57 1.59 -26.44
CA ARG A 311 17.56 0.51 -27.43
C ARG A 311 16.24 -0.27 -27.40
N PRO A 312 15.93 -1.06 -28.44
CA PRO A 312 14.79 -1.98 -28.39
C PRO A 312 14.89 -2.92 -27.18
N LEU A 313 13.77 -3.01 -26.43
CA LEU A 313 13.73 -3.83 -25.23
C LEU A 313 13.90 -5.33 -25.57
N GLU A 314 14.95 -5.93 -25.03
CA GLU A 314 15.15 -7.38 -25.08
C GLU A 314 14.55 -8.01 -23.81
N ASN A 315 13.49 -8.79 -24.01
CA ASN A 315 12.88 -9.53 -22.91
C ASN A 315 13.58 -10.88 -22.71
N PRO A 316 13.69 -11.33 -21.45
CA PRO A 316 14.15 -12.68 -21.14
C PRO A 316 13.29 -13.73 -21.84
N ASP A 317 13.92 -14.83 -22.23
CA ASP A 317 13.21 -15.94 -22.87
C ASP A 317 12.46 -16.79 -21.84
N ILE A 318 11.27 -16.30 -21.47
CA ILE A 318 10.36 -17.01 -20.56
C ILE A 318 9.99 -18.40 -21.11
N ALA A 319 9.94 -18.55 -22.45
CA ALA A 319 9.68 -19.84 -23.09
C ALA A 319 10.78 -20.88 -22.83
N THR A 320 11.99 -20.45 -22.52
CA THR A 320 13.08 -21.34 -22.07
C THR A 320 13.12 -21.55 -20.56
N ILE A 321 12.78 -20.51 -19.77
CA ILE A 321 12.83 -20.56 -18.30
C ILE A 321 11.73 -21.50 -17.75
N LEU A 322 10.48 -21.34 -18.17
CA LEU A 322 9.35 -22.09 -17.64
C LEU A 322 9.46 -23.62 -17.84
N PRO A 323 9.82 -24.17 -19.01
CA PRO A 323 10.03 -25.61 -19.15
C PRO A 323 11.14 -26.15 -18.26
N ARG A 324 12.24 -25.39 -18.06
CA ARG A 324 13.30 -25.77 -17.13
C ARG A 324 12.83 -25.85 -15.69
N LEU A 325 12.02 -24.87 -15.26
CA LEU A 325 11.40 -24.87 -13.93
C LEU A 325 10.48 -26.09 -13.77
N SER A 326 9.55 -26.30 -14.71
CA SER A 326 8.63 -27.45 -14.68
C SER A 326 9.38 -28.79 -14.57
N LYS A 327 10.46 -28.96 -15.34
CA LYS A 327 11.29 -30.17 -15.27
C LYS A 327 11.97 -30.36 -13.90
N ARG A 328 12.35 -29.27 -13.23
CA ARG A 328 13.02 -29.34 -11.92
C ARG A 328 12.05 -29.56 -10.77
N LEU A 329 10.83 -29.03 -10.89
CA LEU A 329 9.78 -29.24 -9.90
C LEU A 329 9.20 -30.65 -9.95
N GLY A 330 9.25 -31.33 -11.13
CA GLY A 330 8.66 -32.66 -11.32
C GLY A 330 7.15 -32.60 -11.52
N GLU A 331 6.48 -33.70 -11.19
CA GLU A 331 5.05 -33.88 -11.40
C GLU A 331 4.28 -33.89 -10.05
N GLY A 332 3.00 -33.59 -10.11
CA GLY A 332 2.08 -33.59 -8.96
C GLY A 332 1.45 -32.22 -8.70
N GLU A 333 0.43 -32.20 -7.85
CA GLU A 333 -0.37 -31.00 -7.59
C GLU A 333 0.44 -29.88 -6.94
N ALA A 334 1.29 -30.21 -5.95
CA ALA A 334 2.18 -29.25 -5.30
C ALA A 334 3.19 -28.63 -6.28
N ALA A 335 3.77 -29.46 -7.18
CA ALA A 335 4.67 -28.95 -8.23
C ALA A 335 3.94 -28.03 -9.22
N ALA A 336 2.71 -28.37 -9.58
CA ALA A 336 1.87 -27.55 -10.45
C ALA A 336 1.49 -26.21 -9.79
N GLU A 337 1.22 -26.20 -8.50
CA GLU A 337 0.99 -24.97 -7.76
C GLU A 337 2.23 -24.07 -7.76
N VAL A 338 3.40 -24.58 -7.35
CA VAL A 338 4.66 -23.85 -7.35
C VAL A 338 4.94 -23.29 -8.74
N PHE A 339 4.71 -24.07 -9.79
CA PHE A 339 4.88 -23.63 -11.17
C PHE A 339 3.97 -22.46 -11.54
N ARG A 340 2.66 -22.50 -11.20
CA ARG A 340 1.72 -21.40 -11.47
C ARG A 340 2.16 -20.11 -10.78
N ARG A 341 2.53 -20.17 -9.49
CA ARG A 341 3.01 -18.99 -8.73
C ARG A 341 4.25 -18.38 -9.39
N ALA A 342 5.25 -19.21 -9.71
CA ALA A 342 6.48 -18.75 -10.37
C ALA A 342 6.20 -18.22 -11.79
N ARG A 343 5.24 -18.81 -12.53
CA ARG A 343 4.84 -18.30 -13.85
C ARG A 343 4.30 -16.89 -13.74
N HIS A 344 3.40 -16.63 -12.76
CA HIS A 344 2.93 -15.27 -12.50
C HIS A 344 4.10 -14.32 -12.28
N VAL A 345 4.98 -14.60 -11.32
CA VAL A 345 6.10 -13.69 -10.97
C VAL A 345 6.97 -13.39 -12.17
N LEU A 346 7.40 -14.40 -12.90
CA LEU A 346 8.29 -14.24 -14.05
C LEU A 346 7.63 -13.46 -15.19
N THR A 347 6.36 -13.74 -15.50
CA THR A 347 5.62 -13.02 -16.54
C THR A 347 5.23 -11.62 -16.11
N GLU A 348 4.95 -11.40 -14.82
CA GLU A 348 4.62 -10.08 -14.27
C GLU A 348 5.84 -9.15 -14.31
N ILE A 349 7.03 -9.61 -13.95
CA ILE A 349 8.27 -8.83 -14.07
C ILE A 349 8.46 -8.38 -15.53
N VAL A 350 8.31 -9.29 -16.49
CA VAL A 350 8.45 -8.96 -17.94
C VAL A 350 7.36 -7.99 -18.38
N ARG A 351 6.12 -8.15 -17.91
CA ARG A 351 5.01 -7.26 -18.22
C ARG A 351 5.25 -5.85 -17.67
N THR A 352 5.74 -5.74 -16.43
CA THR A 352 6.11 -4.48 -15.79
C THR A 352 7.23 -3.77 -16.56
N ARG A 353 8.26 -4.49 -17.01
CA ARG A 353 9.32 -3.95 -17.88
C ARG A 353 8.78 -3.41 -19.20
N ASN A 354 7.87 -4.15 -19.84
CA ASN A 354 7.23 -3.72 -21.09
C ASN A 354 6.33 -2.50 -20.89
N PHE A 355 5.63 -2.42 -19.73
CA PHE A 355 4.80 -1.29 -19.37
C PHE A 355 5.66 -0.02 -19.19
N ALA A 356 6.72 -0.10 -18.42
CA ALA A 356 7.67 1.00 -18.23
C ALA A 356 8.31 1.45 -19.56
N TYR A 357 8.68 0.51 -20.40
CA TYR A 357 9.22 0.80 -21.74
C TYR A 357 8.20 1.53 -22.64
N GLU A 358 6.93 1.16 -22.58
CA GLU A 358 5.86 1.85 -23.34
C GLU A 358 5.66 3.28 -22.85
N LEU A 359 5.78 3.56 -21.54
CA LEU A 359 5.69 4.93 -20.99
C LEU A 359 6.81 5.85 -21.47
N MET A 360 7.98 5.31 -21.84
CA MET A 360 9.11 6.10 -22.37
C MET A 360 8.95 6.48 -23.86
N ARG A 361 7.96 5.94 -24.55
CA ARG A 361 7.78 6.24 -25.97
C ARG A 361 7.30 7.68 -26.19
N PRO A 362 7.72 8.34 -27.27
CA PRO A 362 7.24 9.69 -27.61
C PRO A 362 5.72 9.81 -27.73
N THR A 363 5.05 8.68 -28.05
CA THR A 363 3.59 8.55 -28.07
C THR A 363 3.25 7.26 -27.34
N VAL A 364 2.61 7.40 -26.19
CA VAL A 364 2.19 6.26 -25.35
C VAL A 364 0.94 5.62 -25.94
N ASP A 365 0.96 4.30 -26.08
CA ASP A 365 -0.24 3.52 -26.47
C ASP A 365 -1.00 3.09 -25.21
N TRP A 366 -1.96 3.92 -24.78
CA TRP A 366 -2.79 3.69 -23.59
C TRP A 366 -3.62 2.41 -23.68
N ARG A 367 -4.06 2.00 -24.89
CA ARG A 367 -4.79 0.72 -25.07
C ARG A 367 -3.88 -0.47 -24.80
N LYS A 368 -2.63 -0.41 -25.23
CA LYS A 368 -1.63 -1.45 -24.97
C LYS A 368 -1.30 -1.52 -23.48
N LEU A 369 -1.19 -0.38 -22.78
CA LEU A 369 -1.02 -0.35 -21.33
C LEU A 369 -2.22 -0.97 -20.61
N GLY A 370 -3.45 -0.61 -21.02
CA GLY A 370 -4.66 -1.22 -20.50
C GLY A 370 -4.72 -2.73 -20.71
N GLN A 371 -4.32 -3.22 -21.89
CA GLN A 371 -4.23 -4.66 -22.15
C GLN A 371 -3.25 -5.35 -21.17
N MET A 372 -2.08 -4.75 -20.91
CA MET A 372 -1.12 -5.32 -19.93
C MET A 372 -1.70 -5.35 -18.51
N MET A 373 -2.52 -4.36 -18.11
CA MET A 373 -3.24 -4.39 -16.84
C MET A 373 -4.21 -5.57 -16.77
N ASN A 374 -4.99 -5.82 -17.84
CA ASN A 374 -5.92 -6.94 -17.92
C ASN A 374 -5.20 -8.30 -17.84
N GLU A 375 -4.09 -8.44 -18.56
CA GLU A 375 -3.25 -9.65 -18.52
C GLU A 375 -2.64 -9.89 -17.13
N SER A 376 -2.27 -8.81 -16.43
CA SER A 376 -1.80 -8.87 -15.05
C SER A 376 -2.91 -9.36 -14.11
N HIS A 377 -4.13 -8.81 -14.22
CA HIS A 377 -5.26 -9.27 -13.41
C HIS A 377 -5.57 -10.74 -13.62
N GLU A 378 -5.63 -11.20 -14.88
CA GLU A 378 -5.87 -12.60 -15.20
C GLU A 378 -4.79 -13.52 -14.60
N SER A 379 -3.52 -13.10 -14.64
CA SER A 379 -2.42 -13.84 -14.03
C SER A 379 -2.52 -13.86 -12.49
N LEU A 380 -2.91 -12.76 -11.85
CA LEU A 380 -3.17 -12.69 -10.41
C LEU A 380 -4.35 -13.58 -10.00
N ARG A 381 -5.40 -13.62 -10.81
CA ARG A 381 -6.61 -14.40 -10.58
C ARG A 381 -6.36 -15.91 -10.76
N VAL A 382 -5.71 -16.31 -11.84
CA VAL A 382 -5.60 -17.72 -12.26
C VAL A 382 -4.30 -18.38 -11.82
N ASP A 383 -3.17 -17.69 -11.97
CA ASP A 383 -1.85 -18.23 -11.66
C ASP A 383 -1.47 -18.00 -10.19
N TYR A 384 -1.72 -16.80 -9.69
CA TYR A 384 -1.33 -16.46 -8.33
C TYR A 384 -2.43 -16.72 -7.30
N GLU A 385 -3.70 -16.72 -7.75
CA GLU A 385 -4.91 -16.99 -6.95
C GLU A 385 -5.00 -16.08 -5.72
N VAL A 386 -4.87 -14.76 -5.96
CA VAL A 386 -4.98 -13.71 -4.93
C VAL A 386 -6.15 -12.76 -5.17
N SER A 387 -6.93 -12.96 -6.24
CA SER A 387 -8.16 -12.21 -6.44
C SER A 387 -9.31 -12.77 -5.58
N CYS A 388 -10.41 -12.02 -5.52
CA CYS A 388 -11.66 -12.44 -4.91
C CYS A 388 -12.84 -12.01 -5.78
N PRO A 389 -14.06 -12.52 -5.51
CA PRO A 389 -15.23 -12.19 -6.34
C PRO A 389 -15.52 -10.70 -6.47
N GLU A 390 -15.30 -9.92 -5.42
CA GLU A 390 -15.52 -8.46 -5.41
C GLU A 390 -14.51 -7.73 -6.31
N LEU A 391 -13.23 -8.15 -6.27
CA LEU A 391 -12.19 -7.62 -7.16
C LEU A 391 -12.46 -7.99 -8.62
N ASP A 392 -12.82 -9.24 -8.88
CA ASP A 392 -13.15 -9.70 -10.23
C ASP A 392 -14.36 -8.94 -10.79
N LEU A 393 -15.39 -8.69 -9.97
CA LEU A 393 -16.55 -7.89 -10.37
C LEU A 393 -16.18 -6.43 -10.64
N ALA A 394 -15.36 -5.81 -9.78
CA ALA A 394 -14.93 -4.43 -9.98
C ALA A 394 -14.18 -4.27 -11.30
N VAL A 395 -13.25 -5.19 -11.60
CA VAL A 395 -12.48 -5.20 -12.85
C VAL A 395 -13.39 -5.42 -14.05
N GLN A 396 -14.26 -6.43 -14.02
CA GLN A 396 -15.15 -6.74 -15.14
C GLN A 396 -16.14 -5.61 -15.41
N ALA A 397 -16.76 -5.05 -14.36
CA ALA A 397 -17.72 -3.95 -14.52
C ALA A 397 -17.04 -2.67 -15.07
N ALA A 398 -15.81 -2.38 -14.64
CA ALA A 398 -15.05 -1.26 -15.18
C ALA A 398 -14.73 -1.45 -16.68
N LEU A 399 -14.34 -2.66 -17.09
CA LEU A 399 -14.10 -2.99 -18.50
C LEU A 399 -15.39 -2.91 -19.35
N ASP A 400 -16.49 -3.46 -18.86
CA ASP A 400 -17.80 -3.41 -19.53
C ASP A 400 -18.30 -1.96 -19.67
N ALA A 401 -17.96 -1.11 -18.69
CA ALA A 401 -18.20 0.32 -18.74
C ALA A 401 -17.18 1.10 -19.58
N GLY A 402 -16.23 0.47 -20.27
CA GLY A 402 -15.34 1.06 -21.27
C GLY A 402 -13.97 1.49 -20.75
N ALA A 403 -13.52 1.02 -19.57
CA ALA A 403 -12.13 1.17 -19.18
C ALA A 403 -11.19 0.50 -20.19
N LEU A 404 -10.05 1.10 -20.47
CA LEU A 404 -9.04 0.55 -21.39
C LEU A 404 -8.36 -0.67 -20.77
N GLY A 405 -8.24 -0.70 -19.47
CA GLY A 405 -7.72 -1.80 -18.69
C GLY A 405 -8.08 -1.64 -17.22
N ALA A 406 -8.16 -2.77 -16.52
CA ALA A 406 -8.41 -2.79 -15.08
C ALA A 406 -7.75 -4.01 -14.42
N ARG A 407 -7.36 -3.86 -13.15
CA ARG A 407 -6.74 -4.93 -12.35
C ARG A 407 -6.85 -4.66 -10.85
N MET A 408 -6.77 -5.70 -10.06
CA MET A 408 -6.54 -5.52 -8.63
C MET A 408 -5.19 -4.86 -8.36
N THR A 409 -5.06 -4.17 -7.23
CA THR A 409 -3.80 -3.60 -6.74
C THR A 409 -3.59 -3.94 -5.27
N GLY A 410 -2.32 -4.08 -4.85
CA GLY A 410 -1.94 -4.50 -3.51
C GLY A 410 -1.88 -6.02 -3.33
N GLY A 411 -1.99 -6.49 -2.10
CA GLY A 411 -1.81 -7.91 -1.75
C GLY A 411 -2.91 -8.86 -2.22
N GLY A 412 -4.04 -8.35 -2.69
CA GLY A 412 -5.19 -9.17 -3.08
C GLY A 412 -6.04 -9.66 -1.91
N PHE A 413 -6.86 -10.69 -2.10
CA PHE A 413 -7.84 -11.25 -1.16
C PHE A 413 -8.93 -10.25 -0.72
N GLY A 414 -9.09 -9.14 -1.40
CA GLY A 414 -9.95 -7.99 -1.14
C GLY A 414 -9.24 -6.68 -1.44
N GLY A 415 -9.79 -5.55 -0.97
CA GLY A 415 -9.21 -4.22 -1.14
C GLY A 415 -9.57 -3.56 -2.46
N CYS A 416 -8.60 -3.03 -3.19
CA CYS A 416 -8.85 -2.18 -4.36
C CYS A 416 -8.55 -2.84 -5.69
N ALA A 417 -9.29 -2.40 -6.70
CA ALA A 417 -8.91 -2.47 -8.11
C ALA A 417 -8.55 -1.08 -8.62
N ILE A 418 -7.79 -1.01 -9.74
CA ILE A 418 -7.51 0.20 -10.49
C ILE A 418 -7.97 0.03 -11.92
N ALA A 419 -8.51 1.09 -12.52
CA ALA A 419 -8.99 1.11 -13.89
C ALA A 419 -8.45 2.33 -14.63
N LEU A 420 -7.86 2.11 -15.80
CA LEU A 420 -7.43 3.16 -16.72
C LEU A 420 -8.62 3.56 -17.60
N VAL A 421 -9.12 4.76 -17.43
CA VAL A 421 -10.34 5.24 -18.07
C VAL A 421 -10.09 6.55 -18.84
N HIS A 422 -10.94 6.87 -19.80
CA HIS A 422 -10.96 8.23 -20.34
C HIS A 422 -11.52 9.20 -19.29
N LEU A 423 -10.94 10.39 -19.18
CA LEU A 423 -11.32 11.40 -18.20
C LEU A 423 -12.84 11.70 -18.21
N ASP A 424 -13.45 11.80 -19.40
CA ASP A 424 -14.88 12.05 -19.57
C ASP A 424 -15.78 10.86 -19.15
N ASP A 425 -15.20 9.69 -18.95
CA ASP A 425 -15.93 8.45 -18.63
C ASP A 425 -15.89 8.08 -17.13
N VAL A 426 -15.10 8.77 -16.30
CA VAL A 426 -14.89 8.46 -14.87
C VAL A 426 -16.22 8.26 -14.13
N ASP A 427 -17.13 9.24 -14.21
CA ASP A 427 -18.43 9.19 -13.53
C ASP A 427 -19.32 8.06 -14.05
N ARG A 428 -19.25 7.75 -15.33
CA ARG A 428 -20.02 6.66 -15.93
C ARG A 428 -19.50 5.31 -15.44
N VAL A 429 -18.19 5.10 -15.49
CA VAL A 429 -17.58 3.88 -15.00
C VAL A 429 -17.87 3.68 -13.50
N ALA A 430 -17.74 4.72 -12.70
CA ALA A 430 -18.05 4.65 -11.26
C ALA A 430 -19.52 4.26 -10.99
N ARG A 431 -20.49 4.84 -11.75
CA ARG A 431 -21.91 4.47 -11.65
C ARG A 431 -22.17 3.02 -12.06
N ASP A 432 -21.58 2.57 -13.16
CA ASP A 432 -21.80 1.22 -13.69
C ASP A 432 -21.20 0.16 -12.74
N VAL A 433 -20.02 0.40 -12.16
CA VAL A 433 -19.42 -0.45 -11.12
C VAL A 433 -20.30 -0.47 -9.86
N THR A 434 -20.79 0.68 -9.40
CA THR A 434 -21.71 0.78 -8.25
C THR A 434 -22.97 -0.04 -8.48
N ALA A 435 -23.55 0.07 -9.69
CA ALA A 435 -24.74 -0.68 -10.07
C ALA A 435 -24.48 -2.21 -10.10
N ALA A 436 -23.31 -2.64 -10.58
CA ALA A 436 -22.92 -4.05 -10.59
C ALA A 436 -22.81 -4.62 -9.17
N PHE A 437 -22.20 -3.89 -8.23
CA PHE A 437 -22.12 -4.28 -6.81
C PHE A 437 -23.51 -4.34 -6.16
N SER A 438 -24.37 -3.37 -6.43
CA SER A 438 -25.76 -3.38 -5.96
C SER A 438 -26.55 -4.60 -6.48
N GLN A 439 -26.38 -4.98 -7.75
CA GLN A 439 -27.01 -6.15 -8.36
C GLN A 439 -26.49 -7.47 -7.74
N ALA A 440 -25.20 -7.51 -7.36
CA ALA A 440 -24.62 -8.63 -6.65
C ALA A 440 -25.06 -8.72 -5.17
N GLY A 441 -25.73 -7.68 -4.64
CA GLY A 441 -26.13 -7.59 -3.24
C GLY A 441 -24.98 -7.31 -2.28
N TRP A 442 -23.90 -6.70 -2.78
CA TRP A 442 -22.71 -6.34 -2.02
C TRP A 442 -22.73 -4.86 -1.59
N GLU A 443 -21.84 -4.53 -0.63
CA GLU A 443 -21.65 -3.15 -0.21
C GLU A 443 -21.20 -2.29 -1.39
N SER A 444 -21.72 -1.07 -1.49
CA SER A 444 -21.31 -0.13 -2.54
C SER A 444 -19.82 0.18 -2.43
N PRO A 445 -19.06 0.10 -3.54
CA PRO A 445 -17.66 0.46 -3.55
C PRO A 445 -17.49 1.97 -3.34
N ALA A 446 -16.28 2.36 -2.94
CA ALA A 446 -15.87 3.76 -2.96
C ALA A 446 -14.80 3.99 -4.03
N PHE A 447 -14.64 5.25 -4.45
CA PHE A 447 -13.76 5.61 -5.54
C PHE A 447 -12.78 6.70 -5.11
N LEU A 448 -11.56 6.63 -5.65
CA LEU A 448 -10.54 7.67 -5.51
C LEU A 448 -9.94 7.94 -6.90
N VAL A 449 -9.49 9.16 -7.09
CA VAL A 449 -8.70 9.53 -8.26
C VAL A 449 -7.23 9.27 -7.97
N GLY A 450 -6.57 8.52 -8.85
CA GLY A 450 -5.18 8.10 -8.70
C GLY A 450 -4.21 9.06 -9.38
N GLU A 451 -3.87 10.14 -8.71
CA GLU A 451 -2.87 11.12 -9.17
C GLU A 451 -1.53 10.90 -8.45
N PRO A 452 -0.38 10.96 -9.17
CA PRO A 452 0.93 10.90 -8.54
C PRO A 452 1.16 12.05 -7.58
N SER A 453 1.62 11.74 -6.37
CA SER A 453 1.82 12.70 -5.29
C SER A 453 3.26 12.70 -4.75
N ALA A 454 3.58 13.72 -3.95
CA ALA A 454 4.89 13.85 -3.32
C ALA A 454 5.14 12.77 -2.27
N ALA A 455 6.40 12.40 -2.11
CA ALA A 455 6.89 11.52 -1.06
C ALA A 455 6.65 12.08 0.36
N ALA A 456 6.92 11.22 1.35
CA ALA A 456 6.86 11.58 2.77
C ALA A 456 7.82 12.73 3.12
N GLY A 457 7.36 13.59 4.03
CA GLY A 457 8.11 14.74 4.52
C GLY A 457 7.38 15.55 5.59
N GLN A 458 8.03 16.57 6.10
CA GLN A 458 7.46 17.55 7.04
C GLN A 458 6.51 18.50 6.30
N VAL A 459 5.38 18.90 6.94
CA VAL A 459 4.35 19.80 6.40
C VAL A 459 3.97 20.90 7.37
#